data_46c19a4409fc0c21ef6f74d231b8696e
#
_entry.id   46c19a4409fc0c21ef6f74d231b8696e
#
_cell.length_a   1.000
_cell.length_b   1.000
_cell.length_c   1.000
_cell.angle_alpha   90.00
_cell.angle_beta   90.00
_cell.angle_gamma   90.00
#
_symmetry.space_group_name_H-M   'P 1'
#
loop_
_entity.id
_entity.type
_entity.pdbx_description
1 polymer ?
#
loop_
_entity_poly.entity_id
_entity_poly.type
_entity_poly.pdbx_seq_one_letter_code
_entity_poly.pdbx_strand_id
1 'polypeptide(L)'
;AAYALIAYQTAFLKTYYKEDFIAATMSTEMTNTSKLREFVEELKRLNVDLVRPSINKCFADFKAINGKIFYGLGAIKNVGYEAISNIIQEREKNGNFESLLNFINRVDSKDVNKLQLEGLTKAGAFDEFDSDRCKIFNSIPKIIQQIKNINEDKNNNQSNLFESNENLSSIFEFTPS
;
A
#
# COMPACT_ATOMS: atom_id res chain seq x y z
N ALA A 1 -24.26 32.82 -10.40
CA ALA A 1 -23.88 32.03 -11.61
C ALA A 1 -22.75 31.00 -11.33
N ALA A 2 -21.63 31.37 -10.68
CA ALA A 2 -20.49 30.48 -10.47
C ALA A 2 -20.85 29.22 -9.64
N TYR A 3 -21.58 29.36 -8.54
CA TYR A 3 -21.99 28.22 -7.72
C TYR A 3 -22.94 27.25 -8.44
N ALA A 4 -23.80 27.77 -9.32
CA ALA A 4 -24.69 26.93 -10.12
C ALA A 4 -23.90 26.07 -11.14
N LEU A 5 -22.84 26.61 -11.72
CA LEU A 5 -21.96 25.89 -12.62
C LEU A 5 -21.22 24.76 -11.87
N ILE A 6 -20.69 25.03 -10.68
CA ILE A 6 -20.01 24.04 -9.84
C ILE A 6 -21.00 22.93 -9.45
N ALA A 7 -22.22 23.29 -9.03
CA ALA A 7 -23.25 22.31 -8.68
C ALA A 7 -23.63 21.43 -9.87
N TYR A 8 -23.76 21.99 -11.06
CA TYR A 8 -24.02 21.25 -12.30
C TYR A 8 -22.87 20.30 -12.63
N GLN A 9 -21.62 20.79 -12.61
CA GLN A 9 -20.45 19.96 -12.88
C GLN A 9 -20.33 18.79 -11.90
N THR A 10 -20.59 19.04 -10.61
CA THR A 10 -20.58 18.01 -9.57
C THR A 10 -21.65 16.95 -9.82
N ALA A 11 -22.89 17.38 -10.15
CA ALA A 11 -23.98 16.47 -10.48
C ALA A 11 -23.69 15.67 -11.75
N PHE A 12 -23.11 16.29 -12.77
CA PHE A 12 -22.68 15.64 -14.00
C PHE A 12 -21.64 14.55 -13.73
N LEU A 13 -20.56 14.87 -12.99
CA LEU A 13 -19.52 13.90 -12.61
C LEU A 13 -20.10 12.74 -11.81
N LYS A 14 -20.96 12.99 -10.83
CA LYS A 14 -21.64 11.95 -10.06
C LYS A 14 -22.50 11.02 -10.92
N THR A 15 -23.07 11.51 -12.00
CA THR A 15 -23.96 10.75 -12.87
C THR A 15 -23.19 9.91 -13.88
N TYR A 16 -22.18 10.49 -14.53
CA TYR A 16 -21.49 9.88 -15.67
C TYR A 16 -20.13 9.28 -15.33
N TYR A 17 -19.49 9.73 -14.24
CA TYR A 17 -18.15 9.29 -13.77
C TYR A 17 -18.18 8.99 -12.28
N LYS A 18 -19.14 8.17 -11.88
CA LYS A 18 -19.48 7.90 -10.48
C LYS A 18 -18.31 7.35 -9.69
N GLU A 19 -17.62 6.35 -10.23
CA GLU A 19 -16.48 5.69 -9.59
C GLU A 19 -15.31 6.65 -9.43
N ASP A 20 -15.00 7.42 -10.46
CA ASP A 20 -13.92 8.42 -10.44
C ASP A 20 -14.21 9.53 -9.43
N PHE A 21 -15.46 10.01 -9.40
CA PHE A 21 -15.88 11.04 -8.46
C PHE A 21 -15.78 10.56 -7.00
N ILE A 22 -16.23 9.34 -6.72
CA ILE A 22 -16.15 8.76 -5.37
C ILE A 22 -14.69 8.53 -4.98
N ALA A 23 -13.85 7.96 -5.87
CA ALA A 23 -12.43 7.73 -5.61
C ALA A 23 -11.69 9.05 -5.31
N ALA A 24 -11.93 10.09 -6.10
CA ALA A 24 -11.37 11.43 -5.87
C ALA A 24 -11.82 12.01 -4.51
N THR A 25 -13.09 11.87 -4.17
CA THR A 25 -13.61 12.35 -2.88
C THR A 25 -13.02 11.56 -1.71
N MET A 26 -12.91 10.24 -1.81
CA MET A 26 -12.24 9.40 -0.80
C MET A 26 -10.78 9.80 -0.62
N SER A 27 -10.09 10.17 -1.69
CA SER A 27 -8.69 10.63 -1.64
C SER A 27 -8.54 11.96 -0.89
N THR A 28 -9.50 12.87 -1.01
CA THR A 28 -9.48 14.13 -0.23
C THR A 28 -9.79 13.93 1.26
N GLU A 29 -10.44 12.84 1.61
CA GLU A 29 -10.89 12.51 2.98
C GLU A 29 -10.11 11.36 3.62
N MET A 30 -8.90 11.03 3.11
CA MET A 30 -8.10 9.88 3.55
C MET A 30 -7.81 9.86 5.06
N THR A 31 -7.72 11.02 5.70
CA THR A 31 -7.48 11.14 7.14
C THR A 31 -8.75 10.96 7.98
N ASN A 32 -9.92 11.02 7.37
CA ASN A 32 -11.21 10.95 8.05
C ASN A 32 -11.82 9.54 7.96
N THR A 33 -11.47 8.70 8.93
CA THR A 33 -11.91 7.30 8.96
C THR A 33 -13.44 7.14 8.97
N SER A 34 -14.17 8.07 9.62
CA SER A 34 -15.65 8.01 9.66
C SER A 34 -16.25 8.23 8.28
N LYS A 35 -15.78 9.25 7.55
CA LYS A 35 -16.22 9.50 6.17
C LYS A 35 -15.82 8.38 5.22
N LEU A 36 -14.61 7.82 5.35
CA LEU A 36 -14.22 6.67 4.55
C LEU A 36 -15.14 5.48 4.76
N ARG A 37 -15.59 5.23 6.00
CA ARG A 37 -16.59 4.19 6.28
C ARG A 37 -17.91 4.45 5.56
N GLU A 38 -18.40 5.68 5.59
CA GLU A 38 -19.64 6.06 4.88
C GLU A 38 -19.51 5.83 3.37
N PHE A 39 -18.37 6.19 2.75
CA PHE A 39 -18.11 5.90 1.34
C PHE A 39 -18.06 4.41 1.03
N VAL A 40 -17.46 3.60 1.90
CA VAL A 40 -17.44 2.14 1.72
C VAL A 40 -18.86 1.56 1.74
N GLU A 41 -19.74 2.05 2.62
CA GLU A 41 -21.16 1.64 2.63
C GLU A 41 -21.91 2.14 1.38
N GLU A 42 -21.60 3.35 0.90
CA GLU A 42 -22.16 3.86 -0.35
C GLU A 42 -21.72 3.01 -1.55
N LEU A 43 -20.45 2.62 -1.64
CA LEU A 43 -19.96 1.74 -2.70
C LEU A 43 -20.69 0.40 -2.74
N LYS A 44 -20.98 -0.18 -1.58
CA LYS A 44 -21.78 -1.42 -1.48
C LYS A 44 -23.18 -1.23 -2.04
N ARG A 45 -23.84 -0.11 -1.70
CA ARG A 45 -25.19 0.22 -2.23
C ARG A 45 -25.21 0.42 -3.75
N LEU A 46 -24.10 0.92 -4.27
CA LEU A 46 -23.94 1.20 -5.69
C LEU A 46 -23.41 0.01 -6.50
N ASN A 47 -23.16 -1.13 -5.86
CA ASN A 47 -22.52 -2.32 -6.44
C ASN A 47 -21.17 -2.00 -7.12
N VAL A 48 -20.39 -1.11 -6.53
CA VAL A 48 -19.04 -0.80 -6.99
C VAL A 48 -18.03 -1.57 -6.15
N ASP A 49 -17.21 -2.36 -6.80
CA ASP A 49 -16.18 -3.16 -6.13
C ASP A 49 -15.08 -2.27 -5.55
N LEU A 50 -14.80 -2.45 -4.27
CA LEU A 50 -13.61 -1.88 -3.62
C LEU A 50 -12.52 -2.96 -3.54
N VAL A 51 -11.44 -2.77 -4.27
CA VAL A 51 -10.26 -3.65 -4.24
C VAL A 51 -9.54 -3.45 -2.92
N ARG A 52 -9.32 -4.55 -2.19
CA ARG A 52 -8.65 -4.54 -0.88
C ARG A 52 -7.21 -4.04 -0.99
N PRO A 53 -6.63 -3.50 0.10
CA PRO A 53 -5.23 -3.11 0.13
C PRO A 53 -4.31 -4.21 -0.41
N SER A 54 -3.48 -3.85 -1.39
CA SER A 54 -2.45 -4.71 -1.96
C SER A 54 -1.28 -3.84 -2.42
N ILE A 55 -0.09 -4.20 -2.03
CA ILE A 55 1.12 -3.46 -2.40
C ILE A 55 1.36 -3.49 -3.92
N ASN A 56 0.87 -4.52 -4.61
CA ASN A 56 1.00 -4.69 -6.04
C ASN A 56 -0.13 -4.08 -6.87
N LYS A 57 -1.33 -3.91 -6.30
CA LYS A 57 -2.52 -3.48 -7.06
C LYS A 57 -2.96 -2.07 -6.73
N CYS A 58 -2.76 -1.64 -5.50
CA CYS A 58 -3.27 -0.37 -5.01
C CYS A 58 -2.28 0.79 -5.23
N PHE A 59 -2.74 2.00 -4.99
CA PHE A 59 -2.02 3.26 -5.18
C PHE A 59 -1.94 4.02 -3.86
N ALA A 60 -1.21 5.14 -3.83
CA ALA A 60 -1.18 6.01 -2.65
C ALA A 60 -2.57 6.60 -2.36
N ASP A 61 -3.26 7.05 -3.42
CA ASP A 61 -4.64 7.53 -3.39
C ASP A 61 -5.63 6.43 -3.77
N PHE A 62 -6.91 6.66 -3.48
CA PHE A 62 -8.00 5.87 -4.08
C PHE A 62 -8.06 6.13 -5.57
N LYS A 63 -8.20 5.09 -6.37
CA LYS A 63 -8.21 5.21 -7.83
C LYS A 63 -9.29 4.34 -8.45
N ALA A 64 -10.09 4.91 -9.34
CA ALA A 64 -11.06 4.16 -10.12
C ALA A 64 -10.40 3.64 -11.41
N ILE A 65 -10.54 2.35 -11.66
CA ILE A 65 -10.05 1.70 -12.89
C ILE A 65 -11.04 0.61 -13.27
N ASN A 66 -11.53 0.65 -14.49
CA ASN A 66 -12.45 -0.36 -15.04
C ASN A 66 -13.68 -0.63 -14.15
N GLY A 67 -14.31 0.42 -13.62
CA GLY A 67 -15.50 0.33 -12.77
C GLY A 67 -15.24 -0.20 -11.36
N LYS A 68 -13.99 -0.34 -10.94
CA LYS A 68 -13.60 -0.73 -9.58
C LYS A 68 -12.81 0.38 -8.92
N ILE A 69 -12.92 0.52 -7.62
CA ILE A 69 -12.10 1.46 -6.84
C ILE A 69 -11.00 0.68 -6.13
N PHE A 70 -9.76 1.09 -6.35
CA PHE A 70 -8.59 0.56 -5.67
C PHE A 70 -8.34 1.35 -4.39
N TYR A 71 -8.07 0.64 -3.28
CA TYR A 71 -7.87 1.25 -1.98
C TYR A 71 -6.65 2.17 -1.98
N GLY A 72 -6.79 3.38 -1.40
CA GLY A 72 -5.68 4.30 -1.19
C GLY A 72 -4.79 3.86 -0.03
N LEU A 73 -3.59 3.37 -0.30
CA LEU A 73 -2.68 2.88 0.74
C LEU A 73 -2.25 3.97 1.72
N GLY A 74 -2.25 5.24 1.27
CA GLY A 74 -2.02 6.39 2.14
C GLY A 74 -3.10 6.65 3.19
N ALA A 75 -4.29 6.06 3.04
CA ALA A 75 -5.37 6.12 4.03
C ALA A 75 -5.18 5.11 5.18
N ILE A 76 -4.22 4.19 5.07
CA ILE A 76 -3.93 3.22 6.13
C ILE A 76 -3.22 3.95 7.28
N LYS A 77 -3.71 3.74 8.50
CA LYS A 77 -3.14 4.36 9.69
C LYS A 77 -1.63 4.05 9.81
N ASN A 78 -0.86 5.07 10.11
CA ASN A 78 0.60 5.04 10.25
C ASN A 78 1.37 4.81 8.95
N VAL A 79 0.72 4.84 7.79
CA VAL A 79 1.37 4.80 6.48
C VAL A 79 1.57 6.24 6.00
N GLY A 80 2.82 6.65 5.84
CA GLY A 80 3.18 7.97 5.30
C GLY A 80 2.89 8.03 3.80
N TYR A 81 2.19 9.07 3.35
CA TYR A 81 1.81 9.23 1.94
C TYR A 81 3.02 9.27 1.01
N GLU A 82 4.05 10.05 1.36
CA GLU A 82 5.27 10.17 0.57
C GLU A 82 6.01 8.83 0.45
N ALA A 83 6.18 8.16 1.56
CA ALA A 83 6.86 6.87 1.61
C ALA A 83 6.13 5.81 0.77
N ILE A 84 4.80 5.73 0.86
CA ILE A 84 4.04 4.78 0.04
C ILE A 84 4.06 5.19 -1.44
N SER A 85 4.10 6.47 -1.76
CA SER A 85 4.25 6.95 -3.13
C SER A 85 5.58 6.52 -3.74
N ASN A 86 6.69 6.60 -2.99
CA ASN A 86 8.00 6.14 -3.42
C ASN A 86 8.01 4.63 -3.68
N ILE A 87 7.40 3.83 -2.81
CA ILE A 87 7.27 2.37 -2.98
C ILE A 87 6.46 2.04 -4.25
N ILE A 88 5.39 2.79 -4.52
CA ILE A 88 4.58 2.59 -5.72
C ILE A 88 5.35 2.98 -6.97
N GLN A 89 6.10 4.09 -6.96
CA GLN A 89 6.97 4.50 -8.07
C GLN A 89 8.03 3.43 -8.36
N GLU A 90 8.64 2.84 -7.33
CA GLU A 90 9.57 1.72 -7.48
C GLU A 90 8.90 0.53 -8.18
N ARG A 91 7.67 0.19 -7.79
CA ARG A 91 6.88 -0.85 -8.45
C ARG A 91 6.56 -0.51 -9.91
N GLU A 92 6.17 0.72 -10.20
CA GLU A 92 5.83 1.16 -11.56
C GLU A 92 7.06 1.14 -12.48
N LYS A 93 8.23 1.45 -11.96
CA LYS A 93 9.49 1.48 -12.70
C LYS A 93 10.06 0.09 -12.96
N ASN A 94 10.02 -0.79 -11.96
CA ASN A 94 10.74 -2.07 -11.97
C ASN A 94 9.81 -3.29 -11.92
N GLY A 95 8.49 -3.10 -12.10
CA GLY A 95 7.49 -4.15 -12.08
C GLY A 95 7.01 -4.51 -10.68
N ASN A 96 5.99 -5.36 -10.61
CA ASN A 96 5.40 -5.82 -9.36
C ASN A 96 6.44 -6.50 -8.46
N PHE A 97 6.19 -6.45 -7.16
CA PHE A 97 6.97 -7.22 -6.19
C PHE A 97 6.53 -8.69 -6.28
N GLU A 98 7.48 -9.58 -6.53
CA GLU A 98 7.20 -11.02 -6.70
C GLU A 98 7.04 -11.76 -5.37
N SER A 99 7.68 -11.23 -4.31
CA SER A 99 7.67 -11.79 -2.97
C SER A 99 7.96 -10.72 -1.92
N LEU A 100 7.75 -11.04 -0.65
CA LEU A 100 8.13 -10.17 0.45
C LEU A 100 9.65 -9.91 0.45
N LEU A 101 10.45 -10.90 0.07
CA LEU A 101 11.90 -10.75 -0.08
C LEU A 101 12.25 -9.78 -1.21
N ASN A 102 11.60 -9.90 -2.37
CA ASN A 102 11.80 -8.98 -3.48
C ASN A 102 11.44 -7.54 -3.07
N PHE A 103 10.36 -7.37 -2.33
CA PHE A 103 9.98 -6.09 -1.72
C PHE A 103 11.10 -5.54 -0.82
N ILE A 104 11.60 -6.35 0.14
CA ILE A 104 12.66 -5.96 1.08
C ILE A 104 13.93 -5.50 0.34
N ASN A 105 14.32 -6.18 -0.72
CA ASN A 105 15.54 -5.88 -1.48
C ASN A 105 15.43 -4.60 -2.34
N ARG A 106 14.22 -4.17 -2.65
CA ARG A 106 13.96 -3.05 -3.57
C ARG A 106 13.61 -1.75 -2.87
N VAL A 107 12.99 -1.81 -1.70
CA VAL A 107 12.56 -0.61 -0.98
C VAL A 107 13.73 0.08 -0.27
N ASP A 108 13.63 1.43 -0.18
CA ASP A 108 14.61 2.23 0.56
C ASP A 108 14.27 2.23 2.06
N SER A 109 15.30 2.17 2.91
CA SER A 109 15.14 2.17 4.38
C SER A 109 14.48 3.43 4.93
N LYS A 110 14.55 4.54 4.21
CA LYS A 110 13.86 5.79 4.58
C LYS A 110 12.35 5.75 4.35
N ASP A 111 11.90 4.92 3.39
CA ASP A 111 10.50 4.80 3.02
C ASP A 111 9.75 3.73 3.83
N VAL A 112 10.44 3.03 4.75
CA VAL A 112 9.84 1.99 5.58
C VAL A 112 10.23 2.14 7.04
N ASN A 113 9.24 2.05 7.91
CA ASN A 113 9.43 2.01 9.36
C ASN A 113 8.51 0.94 9.98
N LYS A 114 8.74 0.64 11.26
CA LYS A 114 7.98 -0.39 11.98
C LYS A 114 6.47 -0.16 11.92
N LEU A 115 6.02 1.04 12.27
CA LEU A 115 4.58 1.37 12.32
C LEU A 115 3.91 1.29 10.95
N GLN A 116 4.63 1.66 9.90
CA GLN A 116 4.15 1.59 8.52
C GLN A 116 4.00 0.15 8.05
N LEU A 117 5.02 -0.70 8.27
CA LEU A 117 4.94 -2.12 7.92
C LEU A 117 3.86 -2.84 8.72
N GLU A 118 3.69 -2.51 10.01
CA GLU A 118 2.59 -3.01 10.82
C GLU A 118 1.21 -2.60 10.27
N GLY A 119 1.07 -1.33 9.86
CA GLY A 119 -0.16 -0.82 9.25
C GLY A 119 -0.50 -1.55 7.94
N LEU A 120 0.46 -1.67 7.04
CA LEU A 120 0.32 -2.38 5.76
C LEU A 120 -0.02 -3.86 5.97
N THR A 121 0.66 -4.54 6.90
CA THR A 121 0.41 -5.94 7.22
C THR A 121 -0.99 -6.16 7.78
N LYS A 122 -1.42 -5.33 8.75
CA LYS A 122 -2.78 -5.40 9.33
C LYS A 122 -3.86 -5.16 8.28
N ALA A 123 -3.62 -4.25 7.35
CA ALA A 123 -4.53 -3.96 6.25
C ALA A 123 -4.56 -5.07 5.17
N GLY A 124 -3.62 -6.00 5.19
CA GLY A 124 -3.53 -7.09 4.22
C GLY A 124 -2.80 -6.74 2.93
N ALA A 125 -1.99 -5.66 2.94
CA ALA A 125 -1.27 -5.22 1.74
C ALA A 125 -0.26 -6.26 1.22
N PHE A 126 0.16 -7.20 2.05
CA PHE A 126 1.11 -8.27 1.74
C PHE A 126 0.47 -9.66 1.61
N ASP A 127 -0.87 -9.77 1.66
CA ASP A 127 -1.59 -11.07 1.60
C ASP A 127 -1.29 -11.88 0.32
N GLU A 128 -0.83 -11.21 -0.74
CA GLU A 128 -0.41 -11.89 -1.97
C GLU A 128 0.91 -12.66 -1.82
N PHE A 129 1.76 -12.28 -0.86
CA PHE A 129 3.04 -12.94 -0.60
C PHE A 129 2.90 -14.05 0.45
N ASP A 130 2.17 -13.77 1.52
CA ASP A 130 1.85 -14.73 2.57
C ASP A 130 0.52 -14.32 3.22
N SER A 131 -0.41 -15.25 3.28
CA SER A 131 -1.72 -15.04 3.91
C SER A 131 -1.65 -15.01 5.44
N ASP A 132 -0.56 -15.49 6.03
CA ASP A 132 -0.33 -15.44 7.48
C ASP A 132 0.23 -14.07 7.90
N ARG A 133 -0.69 -13.13 8.12
CA ARG A 133 -0.36 -11.79 8.59
C ARG A 133 0.35 -11.78 9.94
N CYS A 134 0.08 -12.75 10.81
CA CYS A 134 0.73 -12.88 12.12
C CYS A 134 2.23 -13.18 11.96
N LYS A 135 2.56 -14.07 11.06
CA LYS A 135 3.94 -14.40 10.72
C LYS A 135 4.70 -13.20 10.18
N ILE A 136 4.12 -12.48 9.20
CA ILE A 136 4.71 -11.26 8.66
C ILE A 136 4.87 -10.23 9.78
N PHE A 137 3.83 -10.00 10.60
CA PHE A 137 3.85 -9.01 11.67
C PHE A 137 4.96 -9.26 12.68
N ASN A 138 5.14 -10.50 13.12
CA ASN A 138 6.18 -10.89 14.06
C ASN A 138 7.61 -10.80 13.45
N SER A 139 7.71 -10.87 12.13
CA SER A 139 8.98 -10.76 11.41
C SER A 139 9.40 -9.31 11.11
N ILE A 140 8.53 -8.32 11.32
CA ILE A 140 8.80 -6.89 10.99
C ILE A 140 10.13 -6.38 11.57
N PRO A 141 10.52 -6.64 12.83
CA PRO A 141 11.79 -6.16 13.37
C PRO A 141 12.99 -6.68 12.56
N LYS A 142 12.96 -7.95 12.16
CA LYS A 142 14.00 -8.58 11.34
C LYS A 142 14.00 -8.00 9.92
N ILE A 143 12.83 -7.78 9.34
CA ILE A 143 12.65 -7.17 8.02
C ILE A 143 13.29 -5.78 7.97
N ILE A 144 13.05 -4.93 8.97
CA ILE A 144 13.62 -3.58 9.05
C ILE A 144 15.15 -3.63 9.14
N GLN A 145 15.67 -4.50 10.00
CA GLN A 145 17.12 -4.67 10.13
C GLN A 145 17.75 -5.06 8.80
N GLN A 146 17.11 -5.95 8.07
CA GLN A 146 17.59 -6.43 6.79
C GLN A 146 17.55 -5.34 5.71
N ILE A 147 16.46 -4.56 5.62
CA ILE A 147 16.38 -3.41 4.70
C ILE A 147 17.50 -2.41 4.98
N LYS A 148 17.81 -2.13 6.25
CA LYS A 148 18.93 -1.26 6.64
C LYS A 148 20.27 -1.79 6.17
N ASN A 149 20.56 -3.06 6.45
CA ASN A 149 21.81 -3.69 6.04
C ASN A 149 22.01 -3.64 4.52
N ILE A 150 20.96 -3.98 3.75
CA ILE A 150 21.00 -3.94 2.27
C ILE A 150 21.28 -2.52 1.76
N ASN A 151 20.68 -1.50 2.38
CA ASN A 151 20.90 -0.11 1.95
C ASN A 151 22.29 0.41 2.36
N GLU A 152 22.81 0.01 3.51
CA GLU A 152 24.19 0.32 3.92
C GLU A 152 25.20 -0.32 2.97
N ASP A 153 25.02 -1.57 2.57
CA ASP A 153 25.86 -2.27 1.61
C ASP A 153 25.84 -1.62 0.22
N LYS A 154 24.67 -1.19 -0.25
CA LYS A 154 24.50 -0.42 -1.50
C LYS A 154 25.27 0.90 -1.46
N ASN A 155 25.25 1.59 -0.33
CA ASN A 155 25.94 2.89 -0.16
C ASN A 155 27.46 2.74 -0.03
N ASN A 156 27.94 1.63 0.53
CA ASN A 156 29.37 1.39 0.75
C ASN A 156 30.09 0.77 -0.45
N ASN A 157 29.44 0.60 -1.61
CA ASN A 157 29.99 -0.02 -2.82
C ASN A 157 30.66 -1.40 -2.59
N GLN A 158 30.31 -2.10 -1.51
CA GLN A 158 30.81 -3.44 -1.23
C GLN A 158 29.81 -4.48 -1.77
N SER A 159 30.21 -5.09 -2.89
CA SER A 159 29.50 -6.20 -3.53
C SER A 159 29.62 -7.49 -2.72
N ASN A 160 28.89 -7.64 -1.65
CA ASN A 160 28.68 -8.95 -1.01
C ASN A 160 27.33 -9.53 -1.48
N LEU A 161 27.30 -9.98 -2.74
CA LEU A 161 26.14 -10.56 -3.40
C LEU A 161 25.83 -12.01 -2.95
N PHE A 162 26.64 -12.62 -2.10
CA PHE A 162 26.58 -14.06 -1.80
C PHE A 162 26.05 -14.43 -0.41
N GLU A 163 26.03 -13.52 0.55
CA GLU A 163 25.56 -13.85 1.92
C GLU A 163 24.07 -13.59 2.19
N SER A 164 23.39 -12.93 1.27
CA SER A 164 21.99 -12.50 1.50
C SER A 164 20.95 -13.62 1.40
N ASN A 165 21.24 -14.74 0.74
CA ASN A 165 20.24 -15.78 0.50
C ASN A 165 20.10 -16.80 1.65
N GLU A 166 21.14 -17.03 2.44
CA GLU A 166 21.10 -18.00 3.54
C GLU A 166 20.40 -17.46 4.80
N ASN A 167 20.48 -16.14 5.04
CA ASN A 167 19.85 -15.53 6.21
C ASN A 167 18.31 -15.36 6.09
N LEU A 168 17.75 -15.55 4.92
CA LEU A 168 16.34 -15.29 4.66
C LEU A 168 15.45 -16.50 4.94
N SER A 169 15.94 -17.70 4.74
CA SER A 169 15.24 -18.92 5.18
C SER A 169 15.04 -18.93 6.70
N SER A 170 15.99 -18.38 7.46
CA SER A 170 15.92 -18.30 8.92
C SER A 170 14.93 -17.26 9.47
N ILE A 171 14.48 -16.28 8.66
CA ILE A 171 13.49 -15.30 9.08
C ILE A 171 12.09 -15.92 9.16
N PHE A 172 11.84 -16.92 8.32
CA PHE A 172 10.55 -17.60 8.18
C PHE A 172 10.50 -18.98 8.85
N GLU A 173 11.60 -19.46 9.44
CA GLU A 173 11.57 -20.68 10.27
C GLU A 173 10.98 -20.34 11.64
N PHE A 174 9.77 -20.80 11.87
CA PHE A 174 9.11 -20.80 13.16
C PHE A 174 9.58 -22.00 13.98
N THR A 175 10.09 -21.78 15.20
CA THR A 175 10.03 -22.79 16.24
C THR A 175 8.61 -22.79 16.80
N PRO A 176 7.84 -23.87 16.65
CA PRO A 176 6.57 -24.01 17.34
C PRO A 176 6.83 -24.08 18.85
N SER A 177 6.15 -23.25 19.60
CA SER A 177 6.05 -23.36 21.06
C SER A 177 4.88 -24.28 21.42
#